data_6038f8fc10ba951e2a706de0bf840940
#
_entry.id   6038f8fc10ba951e2a706de0bf840940
#
_cell.length_a   1.000
_cell.length_b   1.000
_cell.length_c   1.000
_cell.angle_alpha   90.00
_cell.angle_beta   90.00
_cell.angle_gamma   90.00
#
_symmetry.space_group_name_H-M   'P 1'
#
loop_
_entity.id
_entity.type
_entity.pdbx_description
1 polymer ?
#
loop_
_entity_poly.entity_id
_entity_poly.type
_entity_poly.pdbx_seq_one_letter_code
_entity_poly.pdbx_strand_id
1 'polypeptide(L)'
;GDQTTVDFELTYHETLEDAQTGDNPIINTSSYVNLSNPQTIYVRLEDLNNGCVSTGEFDLIVAFPPVIVQPTPLEECDDKLADEITVFDLTLKDDEITGGNPEWVVTYYETAEDAQNATNPIETPEAYTNTSIAGNAANPQTLFVSVANLESCLAYTTLTIRVLPNPTPSTDAPNIEACDYDNPGDQIEIFDITLNEAYIINGEPGVSIAYYETQEDAEAATNPIVDTTAYTNITLGQQTIYVRVTNDTTGCFTVVTFDIVVNPLPDVSTVEDFIACEINTDGFYDFDLDTVTAQILGSQDPANFTVTYHQTQEDADNGENALVSPYTNLTNPQQLFVNITNDLTTCSIAVPSFSIEVQEGAAANGDGVPIDYIICDNTGENDGIGQFDLTTLNEQVLDGQDAANFTVTYYATDEDAQAGVNPLPSVYENTSNPEVIYIRVDNDTTAESLCYDTTQATLSVNLLPEFTLPESYMACINLNGT
;
A
#
# COMPACT_ATOMS: atom_id res chain seq x y z
N GLY A 1 11.32 -35.19 -83.94
CA GLY A 1 10.63 -35.66 -85.10
C GLY A 1 9.35 -36.36 -84.64
N ASP A 2 8.27 -36.23 -85.31
CA ASP A 2 6.97 -36.85 -84.99
C ASP A 2 7.08 -38.38 -85.30
N GLN A 3 7.62 -39.10 -84.32
CA GLN A 3 7.62 -40.55 -84.28
C GLN A 3 6.26 -41.02 -83.74
N THR A 4 5.52 -41.81 -84.52
CA THR A 4 4.23 -42.38 -84.04
C THR A 4 4.47 -43.75 -83.48
N THR A 5 3.80 -44.15 -82.39
CA THR A 5 3.92 -45.44 -81.70
C THR A 5 3.57 -46.63 -82.57
N VAL A 6 3.03 -46.41 -83.77
CA VAL A 6 2.72 -47.46 -84.78
C VAL A 6 3.92 -47.90 -85.57
N ASP A 7 4.96 -47.07 -85.69
CA ASP A 7 6.17 -47.31 -86.50
C ASP A 7 7.33 -47.88 -85.70
N PHE A 8 7.24 -47.94 -84.34
CA PHE A 8 8.29 -48.36 -83.45
C PHE A 8 7.80 -49.40 -82.46
N GLU A 9 8.64 -50.40 -82.21
CA GLU A 9 8.48 -51.36 -81.14
C GLU A 9 9.42 -51.04 -79.97
N LEU A 10 8.90 -50.88 -78.77
CA LEU A 10 9.69 -50.67 -77.57
C LEU A 10 9.62 -51.93 -76.69
N THR A 11 10.85 -52.50 -76.42
CA THR A 11 10.97 -53.65 -75.55
C THR A 11 11.97 -53.35 -74.43
N TYR A 12 11.84 -54.08 -73.31
CA TYR A 12 12.72 -53.98 -72.16
C TYR A 12 13.40 -55.30 -71.90
N HIS A 13 14.70 -55.27 -71.51
CA HIS A 13 15.56 -56.45 -71.38
C HIS A 13 16.39 -56.34 -70.09
N GLU A 14 16.79 -57.50 -69.55
CA GLU A 14 17.61 -57.57 -68.34
C GLU A 14 19.12 -57.43 -68.67
N THR A 15 19.51 -57.65 -69.93
CA THR A 15 20.92 -57.55 -70.40
C THR A 15 21.00 -56.68 -71.64
N LEU A 16 22.16 -56.03 -71.81
CA LEU A 16 22.47 -55.25 -73.03
C LEU A 16 22.50 -56.17 -74.30
N GLU A 17 22.97 -57.38 -74.16
CA GLU A 17 23.02 -58.34 -75.23
C GLU A 17 21.63 -58.70 -75.76
N ASP A 18 20.68 -58.98 -74.82
CA ASP A 18 19.27 -59.24 -75.16
C ASP A 18 18.62 -58.03 -75.82
N ALA A 19 18.90 -56.82 -75.32
CA ALA A 19 18.39 -55.58 -75.91
C ALA A 19 18.96 -55.36 -77.38
N GLN A 20 20.19 -55.73 -77.63
CA GLN A 20 20.78 -55.61 -78.94
C GLN A 20 20.26 -56.64 -79.93
N THR A 21 19.98 -57.86 -79.45
CA THR A 21 19.50 -58.96 -80.29
C THR A 21 17.99 -59.00 -80.42
N GLY A 22 17.26 -58.49 -79.44
CA GLY A 22 15.83 -58.59 -79.33
C GLY A 22 15.33 -59.85 -78.62
N ASP A 23 16.28 -60.61 -78.03
CA ASP A 23 15.96 -61.86 -77.31
C ASP A 23 15.48 -61.59 -75.88
N ASN A 24 14.75 -62.52 -75.29
CA ASN A 24 14.32 -62.54 -73.90
C ASN A 24 13.69 -61.21 -73.40
N PRO A 25 12.71 -60.58 -74.12
CA PRO A 25 12.10 -59.34 -73.63
C PRO A 25 11.35 -59.57 -72.35
N ILE A 26 11.32 -58.57 -71.44
CA ILE A 26 10.51 -58.55 -70.26
C ILE A 26 9.06 -58.43 -70.69
N ILE A 27 8.29 -59.50 -70.51
CA ILE A 27 6.90 -59.61 -71.00
C ILE A 27 5.96 -58.83 -70.14
N ASN A 28 6.16 -58.80 -68.82
CA ASN A 28 5.23 -58.21 -67.85
C ASN A 28 5.83 -56.90 -67.29
N THR A 29 5.89 -55.90 -68.11
CA THR A 29 6.51 -54.60 -67.77
C THR A 29 5.74 -53.82 -66.73
N SER A 30 4.40 -54.04 -66.56
CA SER A 30 3.56 -53.37 -65.59
C SER A 30 3.70 -53.92 -64.16
N SER A 31 4.30 -55.12 -64.02
CA SER A 31 4.49 -55.79 -62.72
C SER A 31 5.84 -56.54 -62.68
N TYR A 32 6.88 -55.95 -63.23
CA TYR A 32 8.23 -56.48 -63.16
C TYR A 32 8.81 -56.43 -61.75
N VAL A 33 9.38 -57.51 -61.30
CA VAL A 33 10.07 -57.62 -59.98
C VAL A 33 11.58 -57.56 -60.29
N ASN A 34 12.26 -56.58 -59.74
CA ASN A 34 13.69 -56.40 -59.90
C ASN A 34 14.47 -57.57 -59.27
N LEU A 35 15.57 -58.00 -59.95
CA LEU A 35 16.45 -59.10 -59.54
C LEU A 35 17.59 -58.67 -58.65
N SER A 36 17.92 -57.37 -58.65
CA SER A 36 18.91 -56.71 -57.81
C SER A 36 18.46 -55.26 -57.50
N ASN A 37 19.10 -54.62 -56.55
CA ASN A 37 18.81 -53.20 -56.19
C ASN A 37 20.13 -52.45 -56.01
N PRO A 38 20.53 -51.50 -56.92
CA PRO A 38 19.83 -51.13 -58.14
C PRO A 38 19.91 -52.24 -59.19
N GLN A 39 18.99 -52.23 -60.18
CA GLN A 39 19.06 -53.08 -61.40
C GLN A 39 18.99 -52.21 -62.64
N THR A 40 19.94 -52.33 -63.51
CA THR A 40 19.94 -51.69 -64.84
C THR A 40 19.03 -52.47 -65.80
N ILE A 41 18.06 -51.78 -66.39
CA ILE A 41 17.16 -52.27 -67.43
C ILE A 41 17.58 -51.63 -68.73
N TYR A 42 17.73 -52.51 -69.78
CA TYR A 42 18.07 -52.07 -71.10
C TYR A 42 16.82 -51.97 -71.95
N VAL A 43 16.75 -50.89 -72.73
CA VAL A 43 15.60 -50.53 -73.58
C VAL A 43 16.02 -50.73 -75.00
N ARG A 44 15.19 -51.42 -75.81
CA ARG A 44 15.35 -51.56 -77.25
C ARG A 44 14.16 -50.83 -77.90
N LEU A 45 14.49 -49.93 -78.84
CA LEU A 45 13.58 -49.29 -79.76
C LEU A 45 13.91 -49.73 -81.19
N GLU A 46 12.97 -50.41 -81.82
CA GLU A 46 13.11 -50.89 -83.18
C GLU A 46 12.16 -50.14 -84.11
N ASP A 47 12.68 -49.60 -85.20
CA ASP A 47 11.88 -49.07 -86.33
C ASP A 47 11.39 -50.24 -87.22
N LEU A 48 10.08 -50.49 -87.10
CA LEU A 48 9.45 -51.63 -87.86
C LEU A 48 9.46 -51.47 -89.40
N ASN A 49 9.72 -50.26 -89.89
CA ASN A 49 9.78 -50.01 -91.29
C ASN A 49 11.12 -50.37 -91.96
N ASN A 50 12.21 -50.29 -91.23
CA ASN A 50 13.56 -50.48 -91.74
C ASN A 50 14.45 -51.43 -90.90
N GLY A 51 13.95 -51.90 -89.75
CA GLY A 51 14.69 -52.82 -88.86
C GLY A 51 15.83 -52.20 -88.07
N CYS A 52 15.99 -50.88 -88.11
CA CYS A 52 17.03 -50.19 -87.33
C CYS A 52 16.71 -50.18 -85.84
N VAL A 53 17.72 -50.45 -84.97
CA VAL A 53 17.63 -50.60 -83.57
C VAL A 53 18.47 -49.54 -82.87
N SER A 54 17.92 -48.94 -81.84
CA SER A 54 18.60 -48.13 -80.87
C SER A 54 18.40 -48.70 -79.46
N THR A 55 19.44 -48.70 -78.64
CA THR A 55 19.36 -49.15 -77.23
C THR A 55 19.65 -48.04 -76.27
N GLY A 56 19.01 -48.06 -75.12
CA GLY A 56 19.25 -47.18 -73.98
C GLY A 56 19.20 -47.98 -72.68
N GLU A 57 19.46 -47.33 -71.57
CA GLU A 57 19.42 -47.98 -70.27
C GLU A 57 18.84 -47.00 -69.21
N PHE A 58 18.30 -47.58 -68.18
CA PHE A 58 17.91 -46.87 -66.95
C PHE A 58 17.99 -47.85 -65.79
N ASP A 59 18.22 -47.29 -64.57
CA ASP A 59 18.25 -48.06 -63.32
C ASP A 59 16.88 -48.09 -62.62
N LEU A 60 16.48 -49.30 -62.23
CA LEU A 60 15.39 -49.52 -61.25
C LEU A 60 15.98 -49.48 -59.84
N ILE A 61 15.60 -48.49 -59.07
CA ILE A 61 16.03 -48.33 -57.66
C ILE A 61 14.83 -48.52 -56.79
N VAL A 62 14.90 -49.44 -55.82
CA VAL A 62 13.91 -49.59 -54.74
C VAL A 62 14.50 -48.93 -53.52
N ALA A 63 13.95 -47.78 -53.18
CA ALA A 63 14.28 -47.09 -51.96
C ALA A 63 13.41 -47.58 -50.78
N PHE A 64 13.99 -47.55 -49.61
CA PHE A 64 13.28 -47.96 -48.39
C PHE A 64 12.79 -46.71 -47.62
N PRO A 65 11.61 -46.80 -46.97
CA PRO A 65 11.15 -45.70 -46.12
C PRO A 65 12.15 -45.49 -44.95
N PRO A 66 12.25 -44.27 -44.45
CA PRO A 66 13.09 -43.95 -43.27
C PRO A 66 12.65 -44.77 -42.06
N VAL A 67 13.60 -45.19 -41.22
CA VAL A 67 13.32 -45.85 -39.94
C VAL A 67 13.18 -44.78 -38.86
N ILE A 68 11.95 -44.43 -38.56
CA ILE A 68 11.60 -43.36 -37.62
C ILE A 68 11.32 -43.88 -36.22
N VAL A 69 11.40 -42.98 -35.22
CA VAL A 69 11.12 -43.21 -33.82
C VAL A 69 9.74 -42.63 -33.45
N GLN A 70 9.01 -43.32 -32.61
CA GLN A 70 7.79 -42.76 -31.98
C GLN A 70 8.22 -41.69 -30.98
N PRO A 71 7.87 -40.40 -31.17
CA PRO A 71 8.27 -39.37 -30.22
C PRO A 71 7.55 -39.48 -28.91
N THR A 72 8.20 -39.01 -27.85
CA THR A 72 7.56 -38.75 -26.56
C THR A 72 6.58 -37.58 -26.69
N PRO A 73 5.52 -37.50 -25.85
CA PRO A 73 4.60 -36.35 -25.87
C PRO A 73 5.35 -35.03 -25.75
N LEU A 74 4.85 -34.01 -26.46
CA LEU A 74 5.28 -32.63 -26.28
C LEU A 74 4.31 -31.95 -25.31
N GLU A 75 4.84 -31.42 -24.21
CA GLU A 75 4.06 -30.87 -23.13
C GLU A 75 4.42 -29.37 -22.93
N GLU A 76 3.42 -28.50 -22.88
CA GLU A 76 3.56 -27.08 -22.61
C GLU A 76 2.56 -26.66 -21.53
N CYS A 77 2.91 -25.65 -20.76
CA CYS A 77 2.00 -25.09 -19.76
C CYS A 77 0.89 -24.30 -20.46
N ASP A 78 -0.29 -24.27 -19.81
CA ASP A 78 -1.40 -23.45 -20.24
C ASP A 78 -1.00 -21.97 -20.24
N ASP A 79 -1.64 -21.18 -21.10
CA ASP A 79 -1.45 -19.74 -21.07
C ASP A 79 -2.22 -19.10 -19.86
N LYS A 80 -2.27 -17.78 -19.83
CA LYS A 80 -2.94 -17.05 -18.71
C LYS A 80 -4.48 -17.17 -18.72
N LEU A 81 -5.08 -17.77 -19.78
CA LEU A 81 -6.54 -17.87 -19.92
C LEU A 81 -7.11 -19.13 -19.31
N ALA A 82 -6.28 -20.11 -18.98
CA ALA A 82 -6.67 -21.40 -18.39
C ALA A 82 -7.81 -22.10 -19.18
N ASP A 83 -7.66 -22.13 -20.53
CA ASP A 83 -8.63 -22.70 -21.46
C ASP A 83 -8.13 -23.99 -22.14
N GLU A 84 -6.98 -24.51 -21.68
CA GLU A 84 -6.29 -25.68 -22.23
C GLU A 84 -5.83 -25.50 -23.69
N ILE A 85 -5.62 -24.24 -24.10
CA ILE A 85 -5.12 -23.87 -25.43
C ILE A 85 -3.80 -23.11 -25.28
N THR A 86 -2.76 -23.59 -25.98
CA THR A 86 -1.44 -22.94 -25.98
C THR A 86 -0.72 -23.15 -27.30
N VAL A 87 0.42 -22.52 -27.47
CA VAL A 87 1.26 -22.61 -28.68
C VAL A 87 2.38 -23.62 -28.48
N PHE A 88 2.53 -24.52 -29.40
CA PHE A 88 3.58 -25.57 -29.43
C PHE A 88 4.57 -25.32 -30.55
N ASP A 89 5.85 -25.49 -30.27
CA ASP A 89 6.87 -25.68 -31.31
C ASP A 89 7.04 -27.17 -31.57
N LEU A 90 6.33 -27.68 -32.60
CA LEU A 90 6.36 -29.11 -32.96
C LEU A 90 7.74 -29.55 -33.46
N THR A 91 8.54 -28.62 -33.99
CA THR A 91 9.87 -28.91 -34.58
C THR A 91 10.88 -29.38 -33.52
N LEU A 92 10.62 -29.13 -32.24
CA LEU A 92 11.39 -29.65 -31.10
C LEU A 92 11.42 -31.19 -31.06
N LYS A 93 10.50 -31.87 -31.81
CA LYS A 93 10.41 -33.32 -31.89
C LYS A 93 11.04 -33.90 -33.17
N ASP A 94 11.50 -33.07 -34.11
CA ASP A 94 12.08 -33.51 -35.36
C ASP A 94 13.29 -34.45 -35.19
N ASP A 95 14.22 -34.08 -34.31
CA ASP A 95 15.41 -34.89 -34.02
C ASP A 95 15.04 -36.24 -33.36
N GLU A 96 14.06 -36.25 -32.47
CA GLU A 96 13.57 -37.50 -31.82
C GLU A 96 12.92 -38.41 -32.88
N ILE A 97 12.09 -37.87 -33.78
CA ILE A 97 11.37 -38.59 -34.82
C ILE A 97 12.35 -39.16 -35.84
N THR A 98 13.33 -38.36 -36.31
CA THR A 98 14.29 -38.73 -37.32
C THR A 98 15.48 -39.53 -36.78
N GLY A 99 15.62 -39.67 -35.45
CA GLY A 99 16.81 -40.21 -34.81
C GLY A 99 18.05 -39.34 -35.03
N GLY A 100 17.86 -38.02 -35.25
CA GLY A 100 18.90 -37.03 -35.49
C GLY A 100 19.41 -37.00 -36.93
N ASN A 101 18.67 -37.55 -37.92
CA ASN A 101 19.03 -37.47 -39.32
C ASN A 101 18.57 -36.15 -39.95
N PRO A 102 19.49 -35.22 -40.29
CA PRO A 102 19.13 -33.89 -40.78
C PRO A 102 18.68 -33.88 -42.25
N GLU A 103 18.83 -34.99 -42.98
CA GLU A 103 18.45 -35.09 -44.39
C GLU A 103 17.00 -35.49 -44.60
N TRP A 104 16.34 -35.90 -43.51
CA TRP A 104 14.92 -36.27 -43.55
C TRP A 104 14.00 -35.09 -43.22
N VAL A 105 12.90 -34.98 -43.98
CA VAL A 105 11.94 -33.90 -43.87
C VAL A 105 10.74 -34.38 -43.06
N VAL A 106 10.51 -33.75 -41.93
CA VAL A 106 9.33 -33.99 -41.07
C VAL A 106 8.22 -33.05 -41.48
N THR A 107 6.99 -33.56 -41.61
CA THR A 107 5.80 -32.77 -41.90
C THR A 107 4.67 -33.19 -41.01
N TYR A 108 3.98 -32.21 -40.42
CA TYR A 108 2.92 -32.39 -39.45
C TYR A 108 1.54 -32.14 -40.05
N TYR A 109 0.54 -32.89 -39.59
CA TYR A 109 -0.84 -32.82 -40.06
C TYR A 109 -1.83 -33.01 -38.91
N GLU A 110 -3.01 -32.45 -39.07
CA GLU A 110 -4.07 -32.58 -38.08
C GLU A 110 -4.87 -33.87 -38.22
N THR A 111 -4.90 -34.48 -39.40
CA THR A 111 -5.61 -35.73 -39.67
C THR A 111 -4.73 -36.81 -40.31
N ALA A 112 -5.07 -38.07 -40.05
CA ALA A 112 -4.38 -39.22 -40.70
C ALA A 112 -4.56 -39.21 -42.21
N GLU A 113 -5.70 -38.77 -42.71
CA GLU A 113 -6.01 -38.69 -44.13
C GLU A 113 -5.12 -37.68 -44.85
N ASP A 114 -4.95 -36.49 -44.24
CA ASP A 114 -4.07 -35.47 -44.77
C ASP A 114 -2.60 -35.92 -44.82
N ALA A 115 -2.15 -36.59 -43.76
CA ALA A 115 -0.80 -37.13 -43.71
C ALA A 115 -0.55 -38.20 -44.81
N GLN A 116 -1.54 -39.07 -45.05
CA GLN A 116 -1.44 -40.11 -46.09
C GLN A 116 -1.49 -39.55 -47.51
N ASN A 117 -2.27 -38.50 -47.73
CA ASN A 117 -2.48 -37.87 -49.01
C ASN A 117 -1.50 -36.70 -49.27
N ALA A 118 -0.67 -36.36 -48.32
CA ALA A 118 0.22 -35.19 -48.31
C ALA A 118 -0.55 -33.89 -48.64
N THR A 119 -1.74 -33.71 -48.00
CA THR A 119 -2.62 -32.54 -48.16
C THR A 119 -2.73 -31.79 -46.85
N ASN A 120 -2.99 -30.48 -46.91
CA ASN A 120 -3.20 -29.62 -45.72
C ASN A 120 -2.14 -29.79 -44.63
N PRO A 121 -0.83 -29.68 -44.92
CA PRO A 121 0.16 -29.72 -43.87
C PRO A 121 0.02 -28.52 -42.93
N ILE A 122 0.44 -28.68 -41.69
CA ILE A 122 0.59 -27.55 -40.75
C ILE A 122 1.69 -26.63 -41.28
N GLU A 123 1.30 -25.40 -41.65
CA GLU A 123 2.22 -24.47 -42.35
C GLU A 123 3.27 -23.83 -41.43
N THR A 124 2.93 -23.70 -40.13
CA THR A 124 3.77 -23.08 -39.07
C THR A 124 3.96 -24.04 -37.91
N PRO A 125 4.71 -25.15 -38.10
CA PRO A 125 4.89 -26.14 -37.03
C PRO A 125 5.67 -25.58 -35.82
N GLU A 126 6.47 -24.53 -36.01
CA GLU A 126 7.17 -23.81 -34.94
C GLU A 126 6.25 -22.96 -34.03
N ALA A 127 4.98 -22.76 -34.42
CA ALA A 127 4.00 -21.97 -33.67
C ALA A 127 2.59 -22.53 -33.86
N TYR A 128 2.38 -23.80 -33.59
CA TYR A 128 1.10 -24.46 -33.72
C TYR A 128 0.23 -24.28 -32.48
N THR A 129 -0.98 -23.77 -32.63
CA THR A 129 -1.97 -23.70 -31.55
C THR A 129 -2.85 -24.93 -31.56
N ASN A 130 -2.96 -25.65 -30.43
CA ASN A 130 -3.80 -26.82 -30.33
C ASN A 130 -5.28 -26.46 -30.50
N THR A 131 -6.03 -27.37 -31.16
CA THR A 131 -7.45 -27.13 -31.47
C THR A 131 -8.21 -28.45 -31.57
N SER A 132 -9.54 -28.40 -31.42
CA SER A 132 -10.40 -29.57 -31.62
C SER A 132 -10.65 -29.80 -33.09
N ILE A 133 -10.20 -30.94 -33.65
CA ILE A 133 -10.37 -31.25 -35.06
C ILE A 133 -10.90 -32.67 -35.24
N ALA A 134 -11.89 -32.80 -36.12
CA ALA A 134 -12.43 -34.10 -36.56
C ALA A 134 -12.82 -35.07 -35.44
N GLY A 135 -13.24 -34.53 -34.28
CA GLY A 135 -13.64 -35.32 -33.09
C GLY A 135 -12.51 -35.68 -32.15
N ASN A 136 -11.27 -35.22 -32.38
CA ASN A 136 -10.20 -35.24 -31.41
C ASN A 136 -10.34 -34.05 -30.44
N ALA A 137 -10.12 -34.29 -29.15
CA ALA A 137 -10.06 -33.21 -28.17
C ALA A 137 -8.88 -32.29 -28.45
N ALA A 138 -9.00 -31.03 -28.07
CA ALA A 138 -7.89 -30.07 -28.17
C ALA A 138 -6.76 -30.42 -27.18
N ASN A 139 -7.10 -31.05 -26.04
CA ASN A 139 -6.13 -31.45 -25.01
C ASN A 139 -6.52 -32.80 -24.38
N PRO A 140 -5.68 -33.88 -24.45
CA PRO A 140 -4.51 -33.99 -25.32
C PRO A 140 -4.93 -34.10 -26.78
N GLN A 141 -4.13 -33.51 -27.69
CA GLN A 141 -4.35 -33.64 -29.14
C GLN A 141 -3.31 -34.60 -29.76
N THR A 142 -3.75 -35.41 -30.74
CA THR A 142 -2.89 -36.25 -31.53
C THR A 142 -2.71 -35.65 -32.92
N LEU A 143 -1.47 -35.36 -33.30
CA LEU A 143 -1.06 -34.93 -34.62
C LEU A 143 -0.46 -36.12 -35.38
N PHE A 144 -0.59 -36.09 -36.70
CA PHE A 144 -0.04 -37.11 -37.60
C PHE A 144 1.21 -36.57 -38.31
N VAL A 145 2.20 -37.43 -38.44
CA VAL A 145 3.52 -37.03 -38.93
C VAL A 145 3.90 -37.92 -40.10
N SER A 146 4.35 -37.28 -41.18
CA SER A 146 5.07 -37.98 -42.26
C SER A 146 6.54 -37.57 -42.29
N VAL A 147 7.40 -38.52 -42.54
CA VAL A 147 8.87 -38.28 -42.72
C VAL A 147 9.28 -38.78 -44.09
N ALA A 148 9.85 -37.88 -44.87
CA ALA A 148 10.37 -38.17 -46.17
C ALA A 148 11.91 -38.28 -46.15
N ASN A 149 12.49 -39.30 -46.82
CA ASN A 149 13.91 -39.35 -47.08
C ASN A 149 14.24 -38.64 -48.42
N LEU A 150 15.50 -38.64 -48.81
CA LEU A 150 15.97 -38.03 -50.07
C LEU A 150 15.34 -38.65 -51.34
N GLU A 151 14.95 -39.91 -51.26
CA GLU A 151 14.30 -40.64 -52.35
C GLU A 151 12.77 -40.46 -52.35
N SER A 152 12.24 -39.57 -51.46
CA SER A 152 10.82 -39.32 -51.29
C SER A 152 10.00 -40.51 -50.79
N CYS A 153 10.63 -41.52 -50.16
CA CYS A 153 9.94 -42.59 -49.50
C CYS A 153 9.44 -42.10 -48.13
N LEU A 154 8.18 -42.42 -47.78
CA LEU A 154 7.50 -41.91 -46.61
C LEU A 154 7.41 -42.95 -45.49
N ALA A 155 7.61 -42.51 -44.27
CA ALA A 155 7.22 -43.23 -43.07
C ALA A 155 6.26 -42.36 -42.23
N TYR A 156 5.41 -42.97 -41.39
CA TYR A 156 4.36 -42.27 -40.63
C TYR A 156 4.44 -42.61 -39.17
N THR A 157 4.21 -41.60 -38.33
CA THR A 157 4.05 -41.74 -36.88
C THR A 157 3.01 -40.76 -36.37
N THR A 158 2.87 -40.63 -35.06
CA THR A 158 1.98 -39.64 -34.41
C THR A 158 2.77 -38.90 -33.35
N LEU A 159 2.40 -37.64 -33.11
CA LEU A 159 2.87 -36.85 -31.99
C LEU A 159 1.67 -36.49 -31.11
N THR A 160 1.76 -36.78 -29.81
CA THR A 160 0.78 -36.32 -28.84
C THR A 160 1.27 -35.00 -28.23
N ILE A 161 0.45 -33.97 -28.29
CA ILE A 161 0.71 -32.69 -27.60
C ILE A 161 -0.25 -32.57 -26.40
N ARG A 162 0.22 -31.98 -25.28
CA ARG A 162 -0.55 -31.78 -24.06
C ARG A 162 -0.32 -30.40 -23.49
N VAL A 163 -1.43 -29.76 -23.13
CA VAL A 163 -1.41 -28.56 -22.28
C VAL A 163 -1.49 -29.01 -20.83
N LEU A 164 -0.52 -28.56 -20.04
CA LEU A 164 -0.45 -28.84 -18.60
C LEU A 164 -1.09 -27.69 -17.84
N PRO A 165 -1.92 -27.97 -16.81
CA PRO A 165 -2.59 -26.90 -16.05
C PRO A 165 -1.58 -26.14 -15.20
N ASN A 166 -1.76 -24.80 -15.13
CA ASN A 166 -1.08 -23.95 -14.18
C ASN A 166 -1.69 -24.12 -12.77
N PRO A 167 -0.91 -23.83 -11.70
CA PRO A 167 -1.46 -23.69 -10.35
C PRO A 167 -2.54 -22.61 -10.29
N THR A 168 -3.51 -22.78 -9.38
CA THR A 168 -4.65 -21.89 -9.16
C THR A 168 -4.62 -21.21 -7.80
N PRO A 169 -3.58 -20.39 -7.50
CA PRO A 169 -3.46 -19.71 -6.22
C PRO A 169 -4.57 -18.67 -6.02
N SER A 170 -4.83 -18.30 -4.75
CA SER A 170 -5.68 -17.16 -4.44
C SER A 170 -5.02 -15.85 -4.92
N THR A 171 -5.83 -14.96 -5.53
CA THR A 171 -5.36 -13.70 -6.15
C THR A 171 -5.59 -12.47 -5.28
N ASP A 172 -6.29 -12.61 -4.15
CA ASP A 172 -6.76 -11.55 -3.26
C ASP A 172 -6.14 -11.68 -1.86
N ALA A 173 -4.87 -12.05 -1.80
CA ALA A 173 -4.14 -12.11 -0.54
C ALA A 173 -4.14 -10.74 0.16
N PRO A 174 -4.41 -10.69 1.49
CA PRO A 174 -4.45 -9.43 2.23
C PRO A 174 -3.08 -8.77 2.25
N ASN A 175 -3.08 -7.44 2.41
CA ASN A 175 -1.84 -6.71 2.67
C ASN A 175 -1.20 -7.19 3.98
N ILE A 176 0.12 -7.15 4.04
CA ILE A 176 0.86 -7.29 5.30
C ILE A 176 1.26 -5.88 5.73
N GLU A 177 0.78 -5.47 6.91
CA GLU A 177 0.94 -4.11 7.39
C GLU A 177 1.88 -4.06 8.60
N ALA A 178 2.72 -3.05 8.68
CA ALA A 178 3.56 -2.72 9.81
C ALA A 178 3.45 -1.23 10.13
N CYS A 179 3.74 -0.86 11.39
CA CYS A 179 3.84 0.53 11.77
C CYS A 179 5.31 0.97 11.71
N ASP A 180 5.55 2.22 11.36
CA ASP A 180 6.87 2.85 11.18
C ASP A 180 7.55 3.11 12.54
N TYR A 181 7.97 2.02 13.22
CA TYR A 181 8.51 2.08 14.59
C TYR A 181 10.03 2.20 14.67
N ASP A 182 10.77 1.52 13.78
CA ASP A 182 12.21 1.40 13.91
C ASP A 182 12.94 2.74 13.75
N ASN A 183 12.50 3.55 12.81
CA ASN A 183 13.04 4.89 12.57
C ASN A 183 11.92 5.81 12.03
N PRO A 184 11.02 6.29 12.91
CA PRO A 184 9.78 6.94 12.50
C PRO A 184 9.98 8.04 11.44
N GLY A 185 9.24 7.93 10.33
CA GLY A 185 9.26 8.85 9.21
C GLY A 185 10.10 8.40 8.02
N ASP A 186 10.84 7.30 8.10
CA ASP A 186 11.59 6.77 6.96
C ASP A 186 10.79 5.77 6.10
N GLN A 187 9.65 5.26 6.63
CA GLN A 187 8.73 4.35 5.97
C GLN A 187 9.38 3.03 5.53
N ILE A 188 10.37 2.56 6.29
CA ILE A 188 11.09 1.31 6.06
C ILE A 188 10.95 0.42 7.28
N GLU A 189 10.43 -0.82 7.06
CA GLU A 189 10.20 -1.80 8.11
C GLU A 189 10.55 -3.22 7.67
N ILE A 190 10.63 -4.14 8.63
CA ILE A 190 10.91 -5.55 8.39
C ILE A 190 9.60 -6.33 8.37
N PHE A 191 9.40 -7.14 7.32
CA PHE A 191 8.19 -7.95 7.11
C PHE A 191 8.51 -9.44 7.06
N ASP A 192 7.65 -10.25 7.65
CA ASP A 192 7.55 -11.67 7.34
C ASP A 192 6.56 -11.83 6.17
N ILE A 193 7.08 -11.91 4.95
CA ILE A 193 6.25 -12.01 3.74
C ILE A 193 5.68 -13.42 3.54
N THR A 194 6.03 -14.40 4.39
CA THR A 194 5.50 -15.76 4.34
C THR A 194 4.12 -15.90 5.01
N LEU A 195 3.65 -14.89 5.72
CA LEU A 195 2.37 -14.90 6.42
C LEU A 195 1.17 -15.21 5.51
N ASN A 196 1.27 -14.84 4.23
CA ASN A 196 0.24 -15.09 3.22
C ASN A 196 0.36 -16.44 2.50
N GLU A 197 1.41 -17.25 2.79
CA GLU A 197 1.72 -18.47 2.04
C GLU A 197 0.54 -19.46 2.03
N ALA A 198 -0.02 -19.78 3.19
CA ALA A 198 -1.13 -20.70 3.30
C ALA A 198 -2.39 -20.21 2.58
N TYR A 199 -2.63 -18.90 2.60
CA TYR A 199 -3.73 -18.25 1.90
C TYR A 199 -3.56 -18.34 0.38
N ILE A 200 -2.35 -18.02 -0.12
CA ILE A 200 -2.01 -18.02 -1.54
C ILE A 200 -2.09 -19.44 -2.10
N ILE A 201 -1.51 -20.44 -1.41
CA ILE A 201 -1.55 -21.85 -1.84
C ILE A 201 -2.99 -22.40 -1.92
N ASN A 202 -3.91 -21.87 -1.11
CA ASN A 202 -5.33 -22.24 -1.11
C ASN A 202 -5.58 -23.77 -1.01
N GLY A 203 -4.67 -24.47 -0.33
CA GLY A 203 -4.75 -25.94 -0.13
C GLY A 203 -4.36 -26.77 -1.36
N GLU A 204 -3.84 -26.18 -2.43
CA GLU A 204 -3.36 -26.90 -3.61
C GLU A 204 -2.09 -27.70 -3.25
N PRO A 205 -2.08 -29.04 -3.46
CA PRO A 205 -0.92 -29.85 -3.10
C PRO A 205 0.14 -29.87 -4.20
N GLY A 206 1.40 -30.08 -3.82
CA GLY A 206 2.51 -30.26 -4.77
C GLY A 206 2.90 -28.99 -5.50
N VAL A 207 2.75 -27.85 -4.82
CA VAL A 207 3.20 -26.55 -5.29
C VAL A 207 4.25 -25.97 -4.34
N SER A 208 5.17 -25.19 -4.88
CA SER A 208 6.16 -24.41 -4.14
C SER A 208 6.00 -22.92 -4.44
N ILE A 209 6.39 -22.08 -3.45
CA ILE A 209 6.30 -20.63 -3.54
C ILE A 209 7.70 -20.01 -3.57
N ALA A 210 7.86 -18.95 -4.36
CA ALA A 210 9.01 -18.05 -4.34
C ALA A 210 8.54 -16.60 -4.50
N TYR A 211 9.25 -15.67 -3.82
CA TYR A 211 8.90 -14.26 -3.74
C TYR A 211 9.90 -13.41 -4.53
N TYR A 212 9.42 -12.32 -5.13
CA TYR A 212 10.21 -11.46 -6.01
C TYR A 212 9.80 -10.00 -5.85
N GLU A 213 10.73 -9.10 -6.16
CA GLU A 213 10.50 -7.65 -6.14
C GLU A 213 9.86 -7.13 -7.44
N THR A 214 9.98 -7.89 -8.54
CA THR A 214 9.44 -7.50 -9.85
C THR A 214 8.68 -8.65 -10.52
N GLN A 215 7.73 -8.30 -11.37
CA GLN A 215 6.99 -9.28 -12.18
C GLN A 215 7.93 -10.05 -13.13
N GLU A 216 8.89 -9.34 -13.74
CA GLU A 216 9.83 -9.92 -14.69
C GLU A 216 10.70 -10.99 -14.03
N ASP A 217 11.19 -10.74 -12.82
CA ASP A 217 11.95 -11.72 -12.05
C ASP A 217 11.10 -12.92 -11.65
N ALA A 218 9.85 -12.70 -11.26
CA ALA A 218 8.92 -13.77 -10.92
C ALA A 218 8.59 -14.65 -12.14
N GLU A 219 8.37 -14.07 -13.31
CA GLU A 219 8.10 -14.80 -14.54
C GLU A 219 9.34 -15.58 -15.02
N ALA A 220 10.53 -14.97 -14.91
CA ALA A 220 11.79 -15.59 -15.30
C ALA A 220 12.41 -16.52 -14.24
N ALA A 221 11.87 -16.56 -13.02
CA ALA A 221 12.43 -17.24 -11.85
C ALA A 221 13.89 -16.81 -11.55
N THR A 222 14.18 -15.51 -11.66
CA THR A 222 15.49 -14.90 -11.39
C THR A 222 15.43 -13.97 -10.19
N ASN A 223 16.54 -13.80 -9.48
CA ASN A 223 16.65 -12.88 -8.32
C ASN A 223 15.56 -13.07 -7.24
N PRO A 224 15.29 -14.28 -6.74
CA PRO A 224 14.28 -14.46 -5.70
C PRO A 224 14.70 -13.77 -4.40
N ILE A 225 13.72 -13.27 -3.64
CA ILE A 225 13.91 -12.78 -2.27
C ILE A 225 14.33 -13.95 -1.40
N VAL A 226 15.49 -13.85 -0.75
CA VAL A 226 16.09 -14.95 0.02
C VAL A 226 15.63 -14.92 1.47
N ASP A 227 15.61 -13.73 2.09
CA ASP A 227 15.21 -13.56 3.50
C ASP A 227 13.73 -13.19 3.57
N THR A 228 12.87 -14.20 3.44
CA THR A 228 11.43 -14.02 3.35
C THR A 228 10.74 -13.80 4.68
N THR A 229 11.38 -14.19 5.80
CA THR A 229 10.85 -14.00 7.16
C THR A 229 11.30 -12.69 7.81
N ALA A 230 12.26 -11.99 7.17
CA ALA A 230 12.77 -10.71 7.64
C ALA A 230 13.13 -9.80 6.46
N TYR A 231 12.17 -9.65 5.53
CA TYR A 231 12.35 -8.82 4.34
C TYR A 231 12.17 -7.34 4.68
N THR A 232 13.16 -6.51 4.33
CA THR A 232 13.06 -5.05 4.46
C THR A 232 12.55 -4.46 3.15
N ASN A 233 11.46 -3.65 3.21
CA ASN A 233 10.94 -2.99 2.00
C ASN A 233 11.98 -2.04 1.39
N ILE A 234 12.04 -2.03 0.06
CA ILE A 234 12.94 -1.18 -0.73
C ILE A 234 12.21 0.03 -1.34
N THR A 235 10.88 0.04 -1.30
CA THR A 235 10.03 1.15 -1.72
C THR A 235 9.35 1.72 -0.50
N LEU A 236 9.43 3.04 -0.31
CA LEU A 236 8.91 3.71 0.86
C LEU A 236 7.37 3.60 0.94
N GLY A 237 6.88 3.29 2.11
CA GLY A 237 5.46 3.23 2.45
C GLY A 237 4.75 1.99 1.95
N GLN A 238 4.65 1.78 0.66
CA GLN A 238 3.96 0.63 0.08
C GLN A 238 4.80 -0.02 -1.02
N GLN A 239 4.88 -1.35 -1.00
CA GLN A 239 5.58 -2.13 -2.00
C GLN A 239 4.80 -3.38 -2.36
N THR A 240 4.70 -3.67 -3.66
CA THR A 240 4.10 -4.91 -4.16
C THR A 240 5.14 -6.02 -4.15
N ILE A 241 4.76 -7.17 -3.62
CA ILE A 241 5.53 -8.42 -3.65
C ILE A 241 4.89 -9.35 -4.69
N TYR A 242 5.70 -9.87 -5.59
CA TYR A 242 5.30 -10.84 -6.61
C TYR A 242 5.59 -12.25 -6.14
N VAL A 243 4.59 -13.11 -6.22
CA VAL A 243 4.65 -14.49 -5.72
C VAL A 243 4.47 -15.45 -6.87
N ARG A 244 5.51 -16.23 -7.15
CA ARG A 244 5.47 -17.32 -8.12
C ARG A 244 5.08 -18.60 -7.42
N VAL A 245 3.95 -19.17 -7.79
CA VAL A 245 3.47 -20.48 -7.34
C VAL A 245 3.75 -21.48 -8.46
N THR A 246 4.60 -22.47 -8.19
CA THR A 246 5.06 -23.43 -9.19
C THR A 246 4.60 -24.84 -8.82
N ASN A 247 4.04 -25.58 -9.79
CA ASN A 247 3.75 -26.98 -9.64
C ASN A 247 5.06 -27.79 -9.68
N ASP A 248 5.36 -28.53 -8.61
CA ASP A 248 6.63 -29.22 -8.41
C ASP A 248 6.87 -30.37 -9.42
N THR A 249 5.81 -30.86 -10.07
CA THR A 249 5.89 -31.97 -11.02
C THR A 249 6.06 -31.49 -12.46
N THR A 250 5.29 -30.47 -12.84
CA THR A 250 5.23 -29.99 -14.22
C THR A 250 6.13 -28.78 -14.47
N GLY A 251 6.46 -28.02 -13.44
CA GLY A 251 7.16 -26.73 -13.57
C GLY A 251 6.26 -25.57 -14.01
N CYS A 252 4.98 -25.84 -14.32
CA CYS A 252 4.03 -24.80 -14.66
C CYS A 252 3.77 -23.87 -13.47
N PHE A 253 3.52 -22.59 -13.72
CA PHE A 253 3.44 -21.60 -12.64
C PHE A 253 2.39 -20.55 -12.89
N THR A 254 1.97 -19.92 -11.80
CA THR A 254 1.16 -18.71 -11.81
C THR A 254 1.81 -17.66 -10.92
N VAL A 255 1.77 -16.39 -11.32
CA VAL A 255 2.26 -15.26 -10.53
C VAL A 255 1.06 -14.50 -9.99
N VAL A 256 1.05 -14.30 -8.67
CA VAL A 256 0.08 -13.46 -7.94
C VAL A 256 0.82 -12.39 -7.14
N THR A 257 0.10 -11.42 -6.58
CA THR A 257 0.70 -10.32 -5.83
C THR A 257 -0.05 -10.05 -4.54
N PHE A 258 0.67 -9.45 -3.58
CA PHE A 258 0.10 -8.74 -2.44
C PHE A 258 1.00 -7.55 -2.11
N ASP A 259 0.47 -6.59 -1.34
CA ASP A 259 1.25 -5.44 -0.90
C ASP A 259 1.72 -5.58 0.54
N ILE A 260 2.93 -5.10 0.80
CA ILE A 260 3.42 -4.77 2.14
C ILE A 260 3.29 -3.26 2.34
N VAL A 261 2.80 -2.84 3.52
CA VAL A 261 2.47 -1.43 3.79
C VAL A 261 3.08 -1.01 5.12
N VAL A 262 3.84 0.08 5.10
CA VAL A 262 4.33 0.75 6.30
C VAL A 262 3.40 1.91 6.63
N ASN A 263 2.66 1.78 7.71
CA ASN A 263 1.73 2.80 8.19
C ASN A 263 2.46 3.82 9.07
N PRO A 264 2.29 5.13 8.85
CA PRO A 264 2.91 6.14 9.69
C PRO A 264 2.34 6.10 11.11
N LEU A 265 3.19 6.45 12.08
CA LEU A 265 2.74 6.69 13.45
C LEU A 265 1.90 7.98 13.52
N PRO A 266 1.03 8.12 14.54
CA PRO A 266 0.36 9.39 14.83
C PRO A 266 1.35 10.53 15.05
N ASP A 267 1.01 11.74 14.61
CA ASP A 267 1.80 12.93 14.89
C ASP A 267 1.69 13.29 16.39
N VAL A 268 2.81 13.76 16.95
CA VAL A 268 2.89 14.17 18.34
C VAL A 268 3.00 15.69 18.45
N SER A 269 2.03 16.34 19.11
CA SER A 269 2.12 17.74 19.49
C SER A 269 2.64 17.88 20.93
N THR A 270 3.31 18.99 21.21
CA THR A 270 3.71 19.32 22.58
C THR A 270 2.48 19.65 23.40
N VAL A 271 2.37 19.06 24.58
CA VAL A 271 1.30 19.33 25.55
C VAL A 271 1.85 20.23 26.62
N GLU A 272 1.12 21.31 26.94
CA GLU A 272 1.42 22.16 28.08
C GLU A 272 0.92 21.52 29.37
N ASP A 273 1.57 21.85 30.50
CA ASP A 273 1.14 21.38 31.82
C ASP A 273 -0.28 21.87 32.12
N PHE A 274 -1.09 21.02 32.72
CA PHE A 274 -2.47 21.32 33.06
C PHE A 274 -2.54 21.79 34.52
N ILE A 275 -2.68 23.10 34.74
CA ILE A 275 -2.75 23.69 36.04
C ILE A 275 -4.23 23.97 36.42
N ALA A 276 -4.69 23.44 37.55
CA ALA A 276 -5.97 23.76 38.15
C ALA A 276 -5.76 24.70 39.33
N CYS A 277 -6.61 25.71 39.47
CA CYS A 277 -6.59 26.66 40.57
C CYS A 277 -7.73 26.36 41.53
N GLU A 278 -7.44 26.14 42.81
CA GLU A 278 -8.44 25.85 43.80
C GLU A 278 -8.19 26.70 45.08
N ILE A 279 -9.24 27.36 45.56
CA ILE A 279 -9.16 28.16 46.80
C ILE A 279 -9.09 27.20 47.98
N ASN A 280 -8.13 27.41 48.88
CA ASN A 280 -7.87 26.54 50.05
C ASN A 280 -7.62 25.09 49.65
N THR A 281 -6.77 24.89 48.63
CA THR A 281 -6.46 23.57 48.07
C THR A 281 -5.97 22.57 49.09
N ASP A 282 -6.44 21.32 48.97
CA ASP A 282 -5.85 20.16 49.65
C ASP A 282 -4.85 19.44 48.76
N GLY A 283 -4.61 19.96 47.53
CA GLY A 283 -3.69 19.41 46.54
C GLY A 283 -4.32 18.33 45.64
N PHE A 284 -5.63 18.13 45.72
CA PHE A 284 -6.38 17.17 44.92
C PHE A 284 -7.45 17.85 44.11
N TYR A 285 -7.53 17.50 42.79
CA TYR A 285 -8.50 18.08 41.86
C TYR A 285 -8.94 17.05 40.84
N ASP A 286 -10.18 17.15 40.41
CA ASP A 286 -10.74 16.28 39.36
C ASP A 286 -10.45 16.89 37.98
N PHE A 287 -9.35 16.48 37.35
CA PHE A 287 -8.92 16.98 36.05
C PHE A 287 -9.75 16.36 34.92
N ASP A 288 -10.38 17.21 34.11
CA ASP A 288 -11.03 16.78 32.87
C ASP A 288 -9.96 16.61 31.77
N LEU A 289 -9.44 15.38 31.63
CA LEU A 289 -8.37 15.06 30.69
C LEU A 289 -8.82 15.20 29.24
N ASP A 290 -10.10 15.13 28.94
CA ASP A 290 -10.64 15.28 27.60
C ASP A 290 -10.37 16.67 27.01
N THR A 291 -10.21 17.68 27.91
CA THR A 291 -9.92 19.07 27.50
C THR A 291 -8.55 19.23 26.82
N VAL A 292 -7.56 18.38 27.12
CA VAL A 292 -6.22 18.41 26.51
C VAL A 292 -6.11 17.56 25.26
N THR A 293 -7.10 16.71 24.96
CA THR A 293 -7.11 15.82 23.80
C THR A 293 -6.92 16.58 22.47
N ALA A 294 -7.60 17.71 22.32
CA ALA A 294 -7.47 18.53 21.10
C ALA A 294 -6.06 19.11 20.91
N GLN A 295 -5.39 19.47 22.01
CA GLN A 295 -4.00 19.95 21.98
C GLN A 295 -3.04 18.83 21.60
N ILE A 296 -3.25 17.61 22.14
CA ILE A 296 -2.46 16.41 21.84
C ILE A 296 -2.56 16.05 20.37
N LEU A 297 -3.77 16.04 19.82
CA LEU A 297 -4.01 15.68 18.41
C LEU A 297 -3.55 16.76 17.42
N GLY A 298 -3.48 18.03 17.85
CA GLY A 298 -3.08 19.14 16.99
C GLY A 298 -3.99 19.28 15.77
N SER A 299 -3.44 19.01 14.55
CA SER A 299 -4.20 19.08 13.29
C SER A 299 -4.84 17.77 12.86
N GLN A 300 -4.64 16.67 13.59
CA GLN A 300 -5.17 15.36 13.25
C GLN A 300 -6.70 15.32 13.51
N ASP A 301 -7.44 14.58 12.65
CA ASP A 301 -8.89 14.44 12.78
C ASP A 301 -9.25 13.56 13.98
N PRO A 302 -9.90 14.07 15.03
CA PRO A 302 -10.25 13.29 16.22
C PRO A 302 -11.12 12.06 15.95
N ALA A 303 -11.77 12.00 14.78
CA ALA A 303 -12.60 10.85 14.41
C ALA A 303 -11.78 9.60 14.05
N ASN A 304 -10.48 9.75 13.81
CA ASN A 304 -9.59 8.68 13.37
C ASN A 304 -8.56 8.27 14.42
N PHE A 305 -8.58 8.92 15.61
CA PHE A 305 -7.57 8.68 16.63
C PHE A 305 -8.19 8.53 18.01
N THR A 306 -7.74 7.53 18.74
CA THR A 306 -8.03 7.35 20.15
C THR A 306 -6.86 7.85 21.00
N VAL A 307 -7.11 8.76 21.94
CA VAL A 307 -6.14 9.26 22.94
C VAL A 307 -6.46 8.66 24.28
N THR A 308 -5.47 8.07 24.95
CA THR A 308 -5.59 7.52 26.29
C THR A 308 -4.51 8.06 27.20
N TYR A 309 -4.84 8.18 28.51
CA TYR A 309 -3.99 8.74 29.54
C TYR A 309 -3.59 7.65 30.52
N HIS A 310 -2.34 7.70 31.02
CA HIS A 310 -1.78 6.64 31.85
C HIS A 310 -0.93 7.21 32.99
N GLN A 311 -0.79 6.44 34.09
CA GLN A 311 0.04 6.84 35.21
C GLN A 311 1.54 6.55 35.01
N THR A 312 1.87 5.62 34.10
CA THR A 312 3.24 5.22 33.82
C THR A 312 3.52 5.18 32.34
N GLN A 313 4.78 5.36 31.96
CA GLN A 313 5.22 5.21 30.57
C GLN A 313 4.97 3.79 30.07
N GLU A 314 5.21 2.77 30.89
CA GLU A 314 4.99 1.37 30.50
C GLU A 314 3.52 1.08 30.16
N ASP A 315 2.57 1.61 30.94
CA ASP A 315 1.14 1.50 30.63
C ASP A 315 0.78 2.22 29.32
N ALA A 316 1.36 3.40 29.09
CA ALA A 316 1.17 4.14 27.85
C ALA A 316 1.74 3.41 26.64
N ASP A 317 2.95 2.86 26.74
CA ASP A 317 3.61 2.10 25.68
C ASP A 317 2.79 0.86 25.29
N ASN A 318 2.18 0.21 26.30
CA ASN A 318 1.39 -1.01 26.08
C ASN A 318 -0.11 -0.73 25.80
N GLY A 319 -0.58 0.51 25.95
CA GLY A 319 -1.99 0.87 25.84
C GLY A 319 -2.87 0.24 26.92
N GLU A 320 -2.28 -0.05 28.12
CA GLU A 320 -2.96 -0.70 29.22
C GLU A 320 -3.29 0.28 30.35
N ASN A 321 -4.22 -0.09 31.24
CA ASN A 321 -4.57 0.67 32.46
C ASN A 321 -4.92 2.16 32.21
N ALA A 322 -5.64 2.46 31.12
CA ALA A 322 -6.06 3.81 30.78
C ALA A 322 -6.88 4.46 31.90
N LEU A 323 -6.56 5.72 32.19
CA LEU A 323 -7.27 6.54 33.17
C LEU A 323 -8.65 6.96 32.62
N VAL A 324 -9.60 7.15 33.53
CA VAL A 324 -10.94 7.62 33.17
C VAL A 324 -11.02 9.13 33.48
N SER A 325 -11.53 9.91 32.54
CA SER A 325 -11.80 11.34 32.73
C SER A 325 -13.20 11.52 33.37
N PRO A 326 -13.37 12.43 34.36
CA PRO A 326 -12.34 13.19 35.04
C PRO A 326 -11.46 12.33 35.95
N TYR A 327 -10.21 12.72 36.12
CA TYR A 327 -9.21 11.99 36.90
C TYR A 327 -8.74 12.81 38.10
N THR A 328 -8.88 12.26 39.32
CA THR A 328 -8.34 12.88 40.55
C THR A 328 -6.85 12.55 40.66
N ASN A 329 -5.99 13.56 40.77
CA ASN A 329 -4.56 13.36 40.94
C ASN A 329 -4.22 12.61 42.25
N LEU A 330 -3.15 11.83 42.25
CA LEU A 330 -2.68 11.06 43.41
C LEU A 330 -1.53 11.78 44.15
N THR A 331 -0.83 12.65 43.48
CA THR A 331 0.26 13.50 44.00
C THR A 331 0.17 14.87 43.35
N ASN A 332 0.72 15.90 44.00
CA ASN A 332 0.76 17.24 43.45
C ASN A 332 2.18 17.81 43.45
N PRO A 333 2.80 18.10 42.29
CA PRO A 333 2.31 17.78 40.94
C PRO A 333 2.35 16.27 40.60
N GLN A 334 1.60 15.85 39.58
CA GLN A 334 1.64 14.47 39.05
C GLN A 334 1.91 14.48 37.54
N GLN A 335 2.83 13.60 37.10
CA GLN A 335 3.12 13.37 35.69
C GLN A 335 2.13 12.35 35.12
N LEU A 336 1.58 12.62 33.96
CA LEU A 336 0.75 11.70 33.18
C LEU A 336 1.40 11.42 31.82
N PHE A 337 1.16 10.23 31.30
CA PHE A 337 1.64 9.74 30.02
C PHE A 337 0.48 9.54 29.07
N VAL A 338 0.71 9.70 27.79
CA VAL A 338 -0.33 9.67 26.76
C VAL A 338 0.02 8.64 25.70
N ASN A 339 -0.98 7.88 25.26
CA ASN A 339 -0.88 7.07 24.05
C ASN A 339 -1.88 7.61 23.01
N ILE A 340 -1.44 7.74 21.78
CA ILE A 340 -2.26 8.08 20.61
C ILE A 340 -2.29 6.88 19.69
N THR A 341 -3.46 6.36 19.37
CA THR A 341 -3.65 5.23 18.45
C THR A 341 -4.44 5.70 17.24
N ASN A 342 -3.94 5.38 16.03
CA ASN A 342 -4.72 5.53 14.80
C ASN A 342 -5.70 4.35 14.69
N ASP A 343 -7.00 4.63 14.70
CA ASP A 343 -8.06 3.62 14.75
C ASP A 343 -8.19 2.80 13.45
N LEU A 344 -7.65 3.30 12.33
CA LEU A 344 -7.69 2.62 11.03
C LEU A 344 -6.54 1.63 10.88
N THR A 345 -5.33 2.02 11.31
CA THR A 345 -4.11 1.23 11.12
C THR A 345 -3.67 0.49 12.38
N THR A 346 -4.26 0.83 13.53
CA THR A 346 -3.86 0.39 14.88
C THR A 346 -2.45 0.80 15.30
N CYS A 347 -1.77 1.63 14.51
CA CYS A 347 -0.47 2.16 14.87
C CYS A 347 -0.61 3.16 16.02
N SER A 348 0.22 3.02 17.04
CA SER A 348 0.16 3.84 18.24
C SER A 348 1.54 4.38 18.62
N ILE A 349 1.55 5.50 19.35
CA ILE A 349 2.76 6.08 19.89
C ILE A 349 2.49 6.61 21.31
N ALA A 350 3.35 6.26 22.25
CA ALA A 350 3.37 6.91 23.56
C ALA A 350 4.14 8.22 23.46
N VAL A 351 3.49 9.32 23.81
CA VAL A 351 4.07 10.66 23.72
C VAL A 351 4.70 11.12 25.03
N PRO A 352 5.57 12.16 24.98
CA PRO A 352 6.12 12.73 26.19
C PRO A 352 5.03 13.11 27.19
N SER A 353 5.32 12.88 28.45
CA SER A 353 4.44 13.20 29.57
C SER A 353 4.20 14.70 29.71
N PHE A 354 3.05 15.06 30.25
CA PHE A 354 2.73 16.39 30.77
C PHE A 354 2.44 16.31 32.28
N SER A 355 2.48 17.45 32.95
CA SER A 355 2.19 17.53 34.36
C SER A 355 0.76 18.04 34.61
N ILE A 356 0.10 17.44 35.58
CA ILE A 356 -1.12 18.01 36.20
C ILE A 356 -0.75 18.54 37.57
N GLU A 357 -1.14 19.78 37.87
CA GLU A 357 -0.79 20.46 39.10
C GLU A 357 -1.98 21.23 39.65
N VAL A 358 -2.20 21.16 40.97
CA VAL A 358 -3.19 21.98 41.70
C VAL A 358 -2.42 23.08 42.39
N GLN A 359 -2.74 24.32 42.06
CA GLN A 359 -2.18 25.51 42.69
C GLN A 359 -3.24 26.23 43.51
N GLU A 360 -2.81 26.96 44.56
CA GLU A 360 -3.71 27.78 45.33
C GLU A 360 -4.28 28.92 44.48
N GLY A 361 -5.59 29.00 44.38
CA GLY A 361 -6.31 30.04 43.65
C GLY A 361 -6.39 31.33 44.45
N ALA A 362 -6.44 32.46 43.76
CA ALA A 362 -6.83 33.73 44.36
C ALA A 362 -8.36 33.77 44.52
N ALA A 363 -8.84 34.52 45.52
CA ALA A 363 -10.25 34.92 45.67
C ALA A 363 -10.33 36.44 45.74
N ALA A 364 -11.03 37.03 44.80
CA ALA A 364 -11.30 38.45 44.84
C ALA A 364 -12.65 38.74 45.50
N ASN A 365 -12.65 39.27 46.72
CA ASN A 365 -13.86 39.55 47.50
C ASN A 365 -14.68 38.29 47.80
N GLY A 366 -14.04 37.34 48.47
CA GLY A 366 -14.58 35.99 48.74
C GLY A 366 -15.90 35.95 49.51
N ASP A 367 -16.24 36.98 50.27
CA ASP A 367 -17.53 37.11 50.98
C ASP A 367 -18.68 37.59 50.07
N GLY A 368 -18.37 38.06 48.84
CA GLY A 368 -19.36 38.52 47.88
C GLY A 368 -20.09 39.81 48.26
N VAL A 369 -19.63 40.56 49.29
CA VAL A 369 -20.21 41.84 49.69
C VAL A 369 -19.80 42.90 48.65
N PRO A 370 -20.76 43.70 48.10
CA PRO A 370 -20.44 44.76 47.15
C PRO A 370 -19.40 45.72 47.69
N ILE A 371 -18.38 46.01 46.89
CA ILE A 371 -17.31 46.96 47.22
C ILE A 371 -17.76 48.34 46.75
N ASP A 372 -18.18 49.16 47.66
CA ASP A 372 -18.54 50.55 47.41
C ASP A 372 -17.52 51.48 48.05
N TYR A 373 -16.80 52.27 47.27
CA TYR A 373 -15.85 53.25 47.74
C TYR A 373 -16.41 54.64 47.54
N ILE A 374 -16.88 55.23 48.70
CA ILE A 374 -17.53 56.51 48.65
C ILE A 374 -16.62 57.55 49.31
N ILE A 375 -16.38 58.63 48.65
CA ILE A 375 -15.67 59.81 49.19
C ILE A 375 -16.52 61.04 49.04
N CYS A 376 -16.15 62.08 49.76
CA CYS A 376 -16.62 63.43 49.46
C CYS A 376 -15.73 64.03 48.40
N ASP A 377 -16.30 64.93 47.56
CA ASP A 377 -15.51 65.63 46.54
C ASP A 377 -14.30 66.30 47.19
N ASN A 378 -13.11 65.93 46.68
CA ASN A 378 -11.83 66.33 47.27
C ASN A 378 -10.90 67.03 46.27
N THR A 379 -11.37 67.33 45.06
CA THR A 379 -10.61 68.02 44.04
C THR A 379 -10.77 69.51 43.94
N GLY A 380 -11.78 70.07 44.62
CA GLY A 380 -12.00 71.49 44.77
C GLY A 380 -12.99 72.14 43.80
N GLU A 381 -13.52 71.37 42.82
CA GLU A 381 -14.50 71.88 41.85
C GLU A 381 -15.92 71.46 42.15
N ASN A 382 -16.20 70.64 43.14
CA ASN A 382 -17.52 70.12 43.57
C ASN A 382 -18.36 69.60 42.34
N ASP A 383 -17.72 68.86 41.44
CA ASP A 383 -18.29 68.42 40.19
C ASP A 383 -18.56 66.91 40.18
N GLY A 384 -18.25 66.20 41.25
CA GLY A 384 -18.40 64.76 41.36
C GLY A 384 -17.17 63.99 40.85
N ILE A 385 -16.08 64.69 40.58
CA ILE A 385 -14.78 64.07 40.29
C ILE A 385 -13.96 64.14 41.58
N GLY A 386 -13.31 63.03 41.93
CA GLY A 386 -12.53 62.90 43.15
C GLY A 386 -11.34 61.93 42.97
N GLN A 387 -10.37 62.06 43.84
CA GLN A 387 -9.20 61.18 43.87
C GLN A 387 -9.42 60.10 44.93
N PHE A 388 -9.28 58.84 44.44
CA PHE A 388 -9.43 57.63 45.25
C PHE A 388 -8.04 57.00 45.45
N ASP A 389 -7.72 56.67 46.68
CA ASP A 389 -6.58 55.76 46.96
C ASP A 389 -7.10 54.33 46.92
N LEU A 390 -6.97 53.69 45.76
CA LEU A 390 -7.51 52.33 45.50
C LEU A 390 -6.90 51.30 46.45
N THR A 391 -5.66 51.50 46.93
CA THR A 391 -4.99 50.55 47.82
C THR A 391 -5.74 50.35 49.17
N THR A 392 -6.61 51.29 49.53
CA THR A 392 -7.48 51.16 50.75
C THR A 392 -8.51 50.04 50.63
N LEU A 393 -8.78 49.57 49.41
CA LEU A 393 -9.69 48.44 49.16
C LEU A 393 -9.00 47.08 49.28
N ASN A 394 -7.65 47.02 49.30
CA ASN A 394 -6.91 45.76 49.28
C ASN A 394 -7.33 44.78 50.39
N GLU A 395 -7.53 45.28 51.62
CA GLU A 395 -7.89 44.43 52.75
C GLU A 395 -9.28 43.77 52.56
N GLN A 396 -10.24 44.53 52.02
CA GLN A 396 -11.56 44.05 51.73
C GLN A 396 -11.54 43.05 50.54
N VAL A 397 -10.80 43.39 49.48
CA VAL A 397 -10.68 42.57 48.30
C VAL A 397 -10.01 41.22 48.59
N LEU A 398 -8.96 41.23 49.41
CA LEU A 398 -8.27 40.01 49.82
C LEU A 398 -9.02 39.11 50.77
N ASP A 399 -10.01 39.65 51.51
CA ASP A 399 -10.87 38.90 52.44
C ASP A 399 -10.12 37.88 53.33
N GLY A 400 -9.01 38.33 53.89
CA GLY A 400 -8.17 37.53 54.80
C GLY A 400 -7.05 36.71 54.13
N GLN A 401 -6.90 36.75 52.82
CA GLN A 401 -5.75 36.22 52.12
C GLN A 401 -4.47 37.02 52.46
N ASP A 402 -3.31 36.33 52.52
CA ASP A 402 -2.04 36.96 52.90
C ASP A 402 -1.52 37.90 51.82
N ALA A 403 -1.56 39.21 52.10
CA ALA A 403 -1.05 40.25 51.17
C ALA A 403 0.44 40.09 50.77
N ALA A 404 1.19 39.19 51.42
CA ALA A 404 2.54 38.87 50.98
C ALA A 404 2.59 37.90 49.79
N ASN A 405 1.49 37.18 49.56
CA ASN A 405 1.37 36.14 48.54
C ASN A 405 0.42 36.52 47.41
N PHE A 406 -0.37 37.59 47.55
CA PHE A 406 -1.40 38.01 46.59
C PHE A 406 -1.26 39.50 46.24
N THR A 407 -1.19 39.76 44.96
CA THR A 407 -1.17 41.15 44.43
C THR A 407 -2.57 41.56 43.97
N VAL A 408 -3.02 42.74 44.46
CA VAL A 408 -4.29 43.37 44.05
C VAL A 408 -4.00 44.47 43.04
N THR A 409 -4.63 44.38 41.87
CA THR A 409 -4.46 45.34 40.76
C THR A 409 -5.84 45.83 40.28
N TYR A 410 -5.93 47.09 39.87
CA TYR A 410 -7.17 47.76 39.49
C TYR A 410 -7.18 48.09 38.00
N TYR A 411 -8.37 48.04 37.37
CA TYR A 411 -8.52 48.21 35.91
C TYR A 411 -9.80 48.98 35.57
N ALA A 412 -9.80 49.63 34.42
CA ALA A 412 -10.97 50.37 33.93
C ALA A 412 -12.00 49.47 33.26
N THR A 413 -11.59 48.33 32.73
CA THR A 413 -12.47 47.38 32.03
C THR A 413 -12.26 45.96 32.53
N ASP A 414 -13.27 45.11 32.38
CA ASP A 414 -13.21 43.69 32.72
C ASP A 414 -12.17 42.96 31.86
N GLU A 415 -12.11 43.29 30.57
CA GLU A 415 -11.14 42.68 29.63
C GLU A 415 -9.70 42.99 30.06
N ASP A 416 -9.41 44.22 30.52
CA ASP A 416 -8.06 44.59 31.01
C ASP A 416 -7.73 43.84 32.31
N ALA A 417 -8.72 43.66 33.20
CA ALA A 417 -8.55 42.92 34.44
C ALA A 417 -8.28 41.45 34.20
N GLN A 418 -9.02 40.81 33.29
CA GLN A 418 -8.80 39.40 32.90
C GLN A 418 -7.45 39.19 32.19
N ALA A 419 -7.07 40.13 31.37
CA ALA A 419 -5.79 40.08 30.66
C ALA A 419 -4.58 40.53 31.50
N GLY A 420 -4.80 41.18 32.64
CA GLY A 420 -3.74 41.74 33.49
C GLY A 420 -2.97 42.88 32.84
N VAL A 421 -3.60 43.66 31.96
CA VAL A 421 -2.94 44.72 31.16
C VAL A 421 -3.58 46.09 31.48
N ASN A 422 -2.83 47.20 31.24
CA ASN A 422 -3.28 48.55 31.43
C ASN A 422 -3.82 48.89 32.87
N PRO A 423 -3.11 48.54 33.95
CA PRO A 423 -3.58 48.79 35.30
C PRO A 423 -3.76 50.27 35.57
N LEU A 424 -4.78 50.60 36.38
CA LEU A 424 -5.01 51.92 36.94
C LEU A 424 -3.93 52.26 37.97
N PRO A 425 -3.56 53.58 38.10
CA PRO A 425 -2.65 53.98 39.15
C PRO A 425 -3.29 53.82 40.53
N SER A 426 -2.48 53.60 41.57
CA SER A 426 -2.96 53.46 42.97
C SER A 426 -3.77 54.67 43.47
N VAL A 427 -3.45 55.87 43.02
CA VAL A 427 -4.28 57.05 43.21
C VAL A 427 -4.97 57.36 41.87
N TYR A 428 -6.29 57.14 41.84
CA TYR A 428 -7.08 57.24 40.63
C TYR A 428 -8.14 58.34 40.72
N GLU A 429 -8.31 59.09 39.67
CA GLU A 429 -9.35 60.10 39.52
C GLU A 429 -10.49 59.53 38.66
N ASN A 430 -11.72 59.49 39.22
CA ASN A 430 -12.86 58.90 38.48
C ASN A 430 -13.22 59.75 37.26
N THR A 431 -13.68 59.08 36.20
CA THR A 431 -14.09 59.69 34.92
C THR A 431 -15.60 59.91 34.82
N SER A 432 -16.36 59.26 35.67
CA SER A 432 -17.82 59.36 35.83
C SER A 432 -18.22 59.13 37.28
N ASN A 433 -19.45 59.55 37.65
CA ASN A 433 -19.95 59.43 39.03
C ASN A 433 -21.38 58.88 39.00
N PRO A 434 -21.65 57.65 39.49
CA PRO A 434 -20.67 56.64 39.93
C PRO A 434 -19.89 56.02 38.77
N GLU A 435 -18.71 55.45 39.08
CA GLU A 435 -17.86 54.70 38.12
C GLU A 435 -17.63 53.28 38.66
N VAL A 436 -17.72 52.27 37.77
CA VAL A 436 -17.35 50.87 38.07
C VAL A 436 -15.93 50.64 37.59
N ILE A 437 -15.11 50.12 38.52
CA ILE A 437 -13.75 49.63 38.21
C ILE A 437 -13.68 48.15 38.46
N TYR A 438 -12.74 47.50 37.82
CA TYR A 438 -12.51 46.05 37.93
C TYR A 438 -11.22 45.81 38.72
N ILE A 439 -11.22 44.74 39.49
CA ILE A 439 -10.15 44.41 40.43
C ILE A 439 -9.70 42.97 40.11
N ARG A 440 -8.40 42.77 39.99
CA ARG A 440 -7.79 41.44 39.83
C ARG A 440 -6.93 41.14 41.04
N VAL A 441 -7.02 39.93 41.54
CA VAL A 441 -6.15 39.37 42.56
C VAL A 441 -5.35 38.25 41.94
N ASP A 442 -4.04 38.39 41.91
CA ASP A 442 -3.11 37.39 41.41
C ASP A 442 -2.44 36.67 42.58
N ASN A 443 -2.23 35.36 42.46
CA ASN A 443 -1.37 34.60 43.37
C ASN A 443 0.08 34.69 42.90
N ASP A 444 0.93 35.41 43.66
CA ASP A 444 2.33 35.65 43.36
C ASP A 444 3.23 34.44 43.69
N THR A 445 2.72 33.42 44.32
CA THR A 445 3.45 32.18 44.65
C THR A 445 3.47 31.21 43.46
N THR A 446 2.62 31.42 42.45
CA THR A 446 2.54 30.62 41.25
C THR A 446 3.42 31.21 40.14
N ALA A 447 4.07 30.35 39.35
CA ALA A 447 4.75 30.80 38.16
C ALA A 447 3.69 31.24 37.13
N GLU A 448 3.83 32.47 36.60
CA GLU A 448 2.98 33.00 35.52
C GLU A 448 1.61 33.56 35.86
N SER A 449 1.28 33.80 37.14
CA SER A 449 0.00 34.43 37.54
C SER A 449 -1.26 33.79 36.93
N LEU A 450 -1.25 32.45 36.76
CA LEU A 450 -2.36 31.73 36.16
C LEU A 450 -3.58 31.63 37.07
N CYS A 451 -3.33 31.60 38.39
CA CYS A 451 -4.37 31.47 39.38
C CYS A 451 -4.80 32.85 39.91
N TYR A 452 -5.64 33.54 39.18
CA TYR A 452 -6.20 34.84 39.53
C TYR A 452 -7.71 34.76 39.67
N ASP A 453 -8.29 35.78 40.34
CA ASP A 453 -9.73 36.01 40.37
C ASP A 453 -10.02 37.50 40.15
N THR A 454 -11.21 37.82 39.70
CA THR A 454 -11.63 39.18 39.40
C THR A 454 -12.93 39.55 40.09
N THR A 455 -13.02 40.80 40.53
CA THR A 455 -14.26 41.39 41.10
C THR A 455 -14.40 42.83 40.60
N GLN A 456 -15.40 43.52 41.09
CA GLN A 456 -15.64 44.93 40.75
C GLN A 456 -15.88 45.79 41.97
N ALA A 457 -15.59 47.08 41.89
CA ALA A 457 -15.91 48.07 42.86
C ALA A 457 -16.64 49.27 42.25
N THR A 458 -17.52 49.91 43.01
CA THR A 458 -18.20 51.13 42.61
C THR A 458 -17.56 52.31 43.30
N LEU A 459 -17.03 53.25 42.56
CA LEU A 459 -16.51 54.53 43.06
C LEU A 459 -17.62 55.57 43.01
N SER A 460 -17.85 56.25 44.11
CA SER A 460 -18.88 57.29 44.20
C SER A 460 -18.36 58.54 44.92
N VAL A 461 -18.61 59.69 44.37
CA VAL A 461 -18.25 61.00 44.96
C VAL A 461 -19.51 61.74 45.39
N ASN A 462 -19.59 61.99 46.66
CA ASN A 462 -20.67 62.83 47.22
C ASN A 462 -20.25 64.31 47.11
N LEU A 463 -21.08 65.10 46.48
CA LEU A 463 -20.88 66.52 46.39
C LEU A 463 -20.83 67.19 47.78
N LEU A 464 -19.97 68.18 47.94
CA LEU A 464 -19.91 68.96 49.19
C LEU A 464 -21.17 69.81 49.33
N PRO A 465 -21.69 69.94 50.54
CA PRO A 465 -22.84 70.84 50.80
C PRO A 465 -22.45 72.29 50.51
N GLU A 466 -23.22 72.93 49.67
CA GLU A 466 -23.01 74.33 49.37
C GLU A 466 -23.58 75.19 50.49
N PHE A 467 -22.86 76.18 50.98
CA PHE A 467 -23.31 77.20 51.85
C PHE A 467 -22.81 78.57 51.43
N THR A 468 -23.64 79.54 51.61
CA THR A 468 -23.26 80.93 51.33
C THR A 468 -22.96 81.64 52.68
N LEU A 469 -21.74 82.15 52.77
CA LEU A 469 -21.41 83.04 53.88
C LEU A 469 -21.79 84.48 53.51
N PRO A 470 -22.33 85.27 54.45
CA PRO A 470 -22.51 86.66 54.15
C PRO A 470 -21.16 87.36 53.98
N GLU A 471 -21.00 88.24 52.95
CA GLU A 471 -19.76 88.93 52.63
C GLU A 471 -19.15 89.70 53.82
N SER A 472 -19.92 90.08 54.76
CA SER A 472 -19.42 90.69 55.95
C SER A 472 -20.43 90.53 57.11
N TYR A 473 -19.91 90.37 58.35
CA TYR A 473 -20.66 90.40 59.56
C TYR A 473 -20.34 91.72 60.27
N MET A 474 -21.30 92.66 60.38
CA MET A 474 -21.15 93.89 61.11
C MET A 474 -21.73 93.77 62.51
N ALA A 475 -20.84 93.89 63.49
CA ALA A 475 -21.28 94.02 64.86
C ALA A 475 -21.15 95.47 65.29
N CYS A 476 -22.23 96.08 65.82
CA CYS A 476 -22.21 97.41 66.42
C CYS A 476 -21.63 97.31 67.81
N ILE A 477 -20.51 97.96 68.01
CA ILE A 477 -20.00 98.10 69.39
C ILE A 477 -20.84 99.18 70.07
N ASN A 478 -21.48 98.81 71.17
CA ASN A 478 -22.18 99.78 71.99
C ASN A 478 -21.17 100.64 72.74
N LEU A 479 -21.21 101.90 72.51
CA LEU A 479 -20.26 102.90 73.06
C LEU A 479 -20.28 102.96 74.64
N ASN A 480 -21.03 102.14 75.34
CA ASN A 480 -21.12 102.07 76.79
C ASN A 480 -20.35 100.89 77.43
N GLY A 481 -19.41 100.26 76.74
CA GLY A 481 -18.32 99.46 77.28
C GLY A 481 -18.73 98.30 78.22
N THR A 482 -19.90 97.61 78.03
CA THR A 482 -20.21 96.33 78.68
C THR A 482 -20.62 95.28 77.61
#